data_b7d633799d1dee8935f4c725d3cf6c18
#
_entry.id   b7d633799d1dee8935f4c725d3cf6c18
#
_cell.length_a   1.000
_cell.length_b   1.000
_cell.length_c   1.000
_cell.angle_alpha   90.00
_cell.angle_beta   90.00
_cell.angle_gamma   90.00
#
_symmetry.space_group_name_H-M   'P 1'
#
loop_
_entity.id
_entity.type
_entity.pdbx_description
1 polymer ?
#
loop_
_entity_poly.entity_id
_entity_poly.type
_entity_poly.pdbx_seq_one_letter_code
_entity_poly.pdbx_strand_id
1 'polypeptide(L)'
;MQNPHLRHQFHLYRYKIIAILLISFLAGVCPLQAQEKRMFFNTSSSDDQAVSYGFFLAAHNSSLRIKYSDNFMDPGYTDLHNVRAIMPVFSPGFALGFLVTGRIHDQVNVLFTPKVGFYEYRTELQLFSDNASSPEGTGFTTVPLLTEETLVEFPLLLKYKSERFNNTRMFFVGGLNGQIRTKNQEEANEDPVVLKGRDLAVEMGMGFDLYFQYFKFSPEIRFSHGLMNLYQPGHSDNRILGAIQDIRRKSITLYLNFQ
;
A
#
# COMPACT_ATOMS: atom_id res chain seq x y z
N MET A 1 13.51 -9.78 -48.12
CA MET A 1 12.12 -9.32 -47.83
C MET A 1 11.60 -10.09 -46.63
N GLN A 2 11.68 -9.48 -45.42
CA GLN A 2 11.17 -10.10 -44.20
C GLN A 2 9.76 -9.56 -43.96
N ASN A 3 8.81 -10.48 -43.80
CA ASN A 3 7.39 -10.19 -43.61
C ASN A 3 7.09 -9.48 -42.27
N PRO A 4 6.62 -8.22 -42.24
CA PRO A 4 6.34 -7.49 -41.04
C PRO A 4 5.12 -8.01 -40.25
N HIS A 5 4.26 -8.83 -40.86
CA HIS A 5 3.05 -9.38 -40.26
C HIS A 5 3.30 -10.42 -39.14
N LEU A 6 4.42 -11.12 -39.15
CA LEU A 6 4.73 -12.12 -38.12
C LEU A 6 5.12 -11.53 -36.79
N ARG A 7 5.72 -10.31 -36.75
CA ARG A 7 6.12 -9.66 -35.51
C ARG A 7 4.95 -9.16 -34.65
N HIS A 8 3.87 -8.68 -35.29
CA HIS A 8 2.67 -8.21 -34.60
C HIS A 8 1.84 -9.35 -34.00
N GLN A 9 1.77 -10.51 -34.66
CA GLN A 9 1.08 -11.66 -34.10
C GLN A 9 1.78 -12.23 -32.85
N PHE A 10 3.11 -12.25 -32.83
CA PHE A 10 3.85 -12.71 -31.64
C PHE A 10 3.64 -11.83 -30.39
N HIS A 11 3.41 -10.53 -30.54
CA HIS A 11 3.10 -9.66 -29.40
C HIS A 11 1.71 -9.93 -28.79
N LEU A 12 0.70 -10.20 -29.60
CA LEU A 12 -0.65 -10.54 -29.16
C LEU A 12 -0.72 -11.91 -28.46
N TYR A 13 0.12 -12.88 -28.93
CA TYR A 13 0.18 -14.20 -28.30
C TYR A 13 1.04 -14.24 -27.03
N ARG A 14 1.97 -13.33 -26.83
CA ARG A 14 2.82 -13.28 -25.62
C ARG A 14 1.99 -13.16 -24.35
N TYR A 15 1.00 -12.30 -24.31
CA TYR A 15 0.12 -12.13 -23.14
C TYR A 15 -0.75 -13.36 -22.89
N LYS A 16 -1.23 -14.01 -23.96
CA LYS A 16 -2.00 -15.25 -23.84
C LYS A 16 -1.13 -16.41 -23.33
N ILE A 17 0.11 -16.52 -23.81
CA ILE A 17 1.06 -17.56 -23.37
C ILE A 17 1.45 -17.31 -21.90
N ILE A 18 1.72 -16.06 -21.51
CA ILE A 18 2.02 -15.72 -20.12
C ILE A 18 0.80 -15.99 -19.22
N ALA A 19 -0.41 -15.65 -19.66
CA ALA A 19 -1.63 -15.96 -18.91
C ALA A 19 -1.87 -17.47 -18.76
N ILE A 20 -1.63 -18.28 -19.82
CA ILE A 20 -1.75 -19.74 -19.77
C ILE A 20 -0.68 -20.34 -18.85
N LEU A 21 0.56 -19.85 -18.92
CA LEU A 21 1.64 -20.27 -18.01
C LEU A 21 1.34 -19.89 -16.55
N LEU A 22 0.77 -18.72 -16.32
CA LEU A 22 0.37 -18.28 -14.99
C LEU A 22 -0.79 -19.14 -14.44
N ILE A 23 -1.77 -19.45 -15.27
CA ILE A 23 -2.89 -20.33 -14.91
C ILE A 23 -2.41 -21.78 -14.68
N SER A 24 -1.50 -22.30 -15.50
CA SER A 24 -0.93 -23.64 -15.30
C SER A 24 -0.05 -23.72 -14.06
N PHE A 25 0.67 -22.65 -13.74
CA PHE A 25 1.46 -22.55 -12.50
C PHE A 25 0.54 -22.50 -11.26
N LEU A 26 -0.54 -21.72 -11.31
CA LEU A 26 -1.56 -21.70 -10.25
C LEU A 26 -2.28 -23.04 -10.10
N ALA A 27 -2.58 -23.74 -11.21
CA ALA A 27 -3.22 -25.06 -11.19
C ALA A 27 -2.26 -26.17 -10.70
N GLY A 28 -0.96 -26.04 -10.96
CA GLY A 28 0.05 -27.01 -10.51
C GLY A 28 0.42 -26.89 -9.03
N VAL A 29 0.10 -25.77 -8.37
CA VAL A 29 0.33 -25.55 -6.93
C VAL A 29 -0.82 -26.08 -6.06
N CYS A 30 -1.96 -26.45 -6.65
CA CYS A 30 -3.00 -27.17 -5.95
C CYS A 30 -2.65 -28.66 -5.88
N PRO A 31 -2.05 -29.19 -4.78
CA PRO A 31 -2.03 -30.62 -4.57
C PRO A 31 -3.50 -31.05 -4.42
N LEU A 32 -4.00 -31.84 -5.37
CA LEU A 32 -5.22 -32.61 -5.23
C LEU A 32 -4.99 -33.68 -4.13
N GLN A 33 -4.86 -33.23 -2.90
CA GLN A 33 -4.97 -34.14 -1.77
C GLN A 33 -6.44 -34.46 -1.59
N ALA A 34 -6.79 -35.67 -2.00
CA ALA A 34 -8.07 -36.30 -1.67
C ALA A 34 -8.36 -36.04 -0.20
N GLN A 35 -9.48 -35.38 0.08
CA GLN A 35 -9.97 -35.05 1.41
C GLN A 35 -10.05 -36.33 2.25
N GLU A 36 -9.05 -36.59 3.08
CA GLU A 36 -9.29 -37.37 4.26
C GLU A 36 -10.26 -36.55 5.13
N LYS A 37 -11.47 -37.05 5.27
CA LYS A 37 -12.50 -36.61 6.20
C LYS A 37 -11.94 -36.66 7.63
N ARG A 38 -11.18 -35.67 8.07
CA ARG A 38 -10.97 -35.42 9.49
C ARG A 38 -12.08 -34.48 9.97
N MET A 39 -13.18 -35.11 10.30
CA MET A 39 -14.28 -34.48 11.00
C MET A 39 -13.79 -33.93 12.35
N PHE A 40 -14.04 -32.64 12.59
CA PHE A 40 -14.29 -32.02 13.88
C PHE A 40 -13.34 -32.35 15.04
N PHE A 41 -12.20 -31.69 15.11
CA PHE A 41 -11.63 -31.25 16.39
C PHE A 41 -10.46 -30.29 16.13
N ASN A 42 -10.63 -29.05 16.56
CA ASN A 42 -9.66 -27.98 16.65
C ASN A 42 -9.22 -27.33 15.32
N THR A 43 -9.54 -26.07 15.16
CA THR A 43 -8.91 -25.09 14.26
C THR A 43 -7.38 -25.03 14.34
N SER A 44 -6.75 -25.89 15.13
CA SER A 44 -5.31 -26.16 15.08
C SER A 44 -4.86 -26.76 13.72
N SER A 45 -5.79 -27.32 12.93
CA SER A 45 -5.45 -27.89 11.61
C SER A 45 -5.03 -26.85 10.57
N SER A 46 -5.45 -25.59 10.70
CA SER A 46 -5.01 -24.53 9.77
C SER A 46 -3.57 -24.11 10.02
N ASP A 47 -3.06 -24.27 11.24
CA ASP A 47 -1.65 -24.03 11.56
C ASP A 47 -0.74 -25.19 11.15
N ASP A 48 -1.30 -26.38 10.98
CA ASP A 48 -0.55 -27.60 10.57
C ASP A 48 -0.49 -27.73 9.04
N GLN A 49 -1.32 -27.00 8.30
CA GLN A 49 -1.27 -26.99 6.84
C GLN A 49 -0.01 -26.27 6.33
N ALA A 50 0.62 -26.85 5.30
CA ALA A 50 1.77 -26.23 4.65
C ALA A 50 1.43 -24.87 4.03
N VAL A 51 0.20 -24.74 3.48
CA VAL A 51 -0.33 -23.51 2.90
C VAL A 51 -1.76 -23.32 3.37
N SER A 52 -2.09 -22.14 3.85
CA SER A 52 -3.45 -21.77 4.25
C SER A 52 -3.86 -20.46 3.59
N TYR A 53 -5.15 -20.31 3.33
CA TYR A 53 -5.74 -19.19 2.62
C TYR A 53 -6.74 -18.47 3.50
N GLY A 54 -6.94 -17.20 3.22
CA GLY A 54 -7.91 -16.39 3.91
C GLY A 54 -8.21 -15.10 3.14
N PHE A 55 -9.00 -14.26 3.75
CA PHE A 55 -9.27 -12.92 3.27
C PHE A 55 -9.17 -11.92 4.42
N PHE A 56 -9.07 -10.67 4.10
CA PHE A 56 -9.04 -9.62 5.11
C PHE A 56 -9.73 -8.35 4.65
N LEU A 57 -10.17 -7.61 5.62
CA LEU A 57 -10.58 -6.22 5.50
C LEU A 57 -9.60 -5.37 6.30
N ALA A 58 -9.28 -4.21 5.78
CA ALA A 58 -8.36 -3.31 6.46
C ALA A 58 -8.86 -1.87 6.40
N ALA A 59 -8.71 -1.16 7.52
CA ALA A 59 -8.88 0.28 7.61
C ALA A 59 -7.52 0.91 7.86
N HIS A 60 -7.19 1.96 7.12
CA HIS A 60 -5.91 2.63 7.29
C HIS A 60 -6.07 4.14 7.47
N ASN A 61 -5.06 4.70 8.09
CA ASN A 61 -4.87 6.13 8.15
C ASN A 61 -3.53 6.45 7.48
N SER A 62 -3.58 7.18 6.37
CA SER A 62 -2.44 7.42 5.50
C SER A 62 -2.07 8.90 5.43
N SER A 63 -0.81 9.19 5.19
CA SER A 63 -0.30 10.54 4.99
C SER A 63 0.96 10.51 4.13
N LEU A 64 1.33 11.65 3.60
CA LEU A 64 2.60 11.85 2.90
C LEU A 64 3.66 12.37 3.87
N ARG A 65 4.89 11.92 3.72
CA ARG A 65 6.05 12.57 4.32
C ARG A 65 6.68 13.44 3.23
N ILE A 66 6.67 14.74 3.46
CA ILE A 66 7.22 15.74 2.55
C ILE A 66 8.55 16.23 3.12
N LYS A 67 9.61 16.25 2.29
CA LYS A 67 10.88 16.88 2.59
C LYS A 67 11.01 18.12 1.70
N TYR A 68 11.19 19.27 2.32
CA TYR A 68 11.40 20.51 1.60
C TYR A 68 12.75 20.53 0.89
N SER A 69 12.79 21.24 -0.23
CA SER A 69 14.03 21.56 -0.94
C SER A 69 14.83 22.63 -0.20
N ASP A 70 16.14 22.64 -0.38
CA ASP A 70 17.02 23.68 0.14
C ASP A 70 16.62 25.08 -0.38
N ASN A 71 16.03 25.13 -1.59
CA ASN A 71 15.54 26.36 -2.22
C ASN A 71 14.29 26.96 -1.53
N PHE A 72 13.60 26.19 -0.68
CA PHE A 72 12.38 26.64 0.00
C PHE A 72 12.64 27.81 0.95
N MET A 73 13.84 27.90 1.52
CA MET A 73 14.26 28.98 2.44
C MET A 73 15.18 30.00 1.77
N ASP A 74 15.46 29.88 0.47
CA ASP A 74 16.35 30.76 -0.22
C ASP A 74 15.62 32.06 -0.66
N PRO A 75 16.04 33.25 -0.18
CA PRO A 75 15.45 34.53 -0.58
C PRO A 75 15.53 34.83 -2.08
N GLY A 76 16.43 34.16 -2.82
CA GLY A 76 16.57 34.31 -4.26
C GLY A 76 15.45 33.69 -5.09
N TYR A 77 14.66 32.78 -4.49
CA TYR A 77 13.52 32.10 -5.15
C TYR A 77 12.20 32.85 -4.89
N THR A 78 11.95 33.87 -5.70
CA THR A 78 10.76 34.74 -5.58
C THR A 78 9.43 34.00 -5.74
N ASP A 79 9.41 32.94 -6.54
CA ASP A 79 8.18 32.17 -6.82
C ASP A 79 7.66 31.39 -5.59
N LEU A 80 8.52 31.13 -4.60
CA LEU A 80 8.16 30.42 -3.36
C LEU A 80 7.82 31.34 -2.19
N HIS A 81 8.00 32.67 -2.34
CA HIS A 81 7.77 33.63 -1.26
C HIS A 81 6.33 33.62 -0.73
N ASN A 82 5.37 33.21 -1.57
CA ASN A 82 3.97 33.15 -1.15
C ASN A 82 3.61 31.84 -0.41
N VAL A 83 4.50 30.84 -0.40
CA VAL A 83 4.25 29.56 0.26
C VAL A 83 4.83 29.58 1.68
N ARG A 84 3.97 29.55 2.68
CA ARG A 84 4.37 29.46 4.08
C ARG A 84 4.75 28.06 4.52
N ALA A 85 3.87 27.09 4.23
CA ALA A 85 4.06 25.69 4.61
C ALA A 85 3.22 24.76 3.76
N ILE A 86 3.68 23.53 3.61
CA ILE A 86 2.97 22.41 2.98
C ILE A 86 2.82 21.33 4.06
N MET A 87 1.60 21.16 4.59
CA MET A 87 1.33 20.31 5.75
C MET A 87 0.54 19.08 5.33
N PRO A 88 1.16 17.89 5.33
CA PRO A 88 0.43 16.66 5.08
C PRO A 88 -0.45 16.29 6.29
N VAL A 89 -1.71 15.97 6.02
CA VAL A 89 -2.69 15.58 7.01
C VAL A 89 -2.96 14.08 6.88
N PHE A 90 -3.26 13.41 7.98
CA PHE A 90 -3.68 12.02 7.95
C PHE A 90 -5.10 11.90 7.42
N SER A 91 -5.29 11.02 6.44
CA SER A 91 -6.58 10.75 5.82
C SER A 91 -6.94 9.27 5.95
N PRO A 92 -8.20 8.96 6.29
CA PRO A 92 -8.67 7.59 6.38
C PRO A 92 -8.85 6.96 5.00
N GLY A 93 -8.73 5.65 4.95
CA GLY A 93 -9.00 4.84 3.79
C GLY A 93 -9.25 3.40 4.17
N PHE A 94 -9.50 2.56 3.18
CA PHE A 94 -9.74 1.15 3.40
C PHE A 94 -9.10 0.29 2.32
N ALA A 95 -8.87 -0.98 2.65
CA ALA A 95 -8.35 -1.95 1.71
C ALA A 95 -9.01 -3.31 1.96
N LEU A 96 -9.02 -4.12 0.92
CA LEU A 96 -9.49 -5.50 0.98
C LEU A 96 -8.56 -6.39 0.16
N GLY A 97 -8.43 -7.64 0.56
CA GLY A 97 -7.52 -8.54 -0.13
C GLY A 97 -7.59 -9.96 0.37
N PHE A 98 -6.67 -10.75 -0.19
CA PHE A 98 -6.53 -12.15 0.14
C PHE A 98 -5.27 -12.38 0.98
N LEU A 99 -5.31 -13.44 1.76
CA LEU A 99 -4.23 -13.85 2.64
C LEU A 99 -3.78 -15.25 2.23
N VAL A 100 -2.50 -15.38 1.93
CA VAL A 100 -1.85 -16.67 1.67
C VAL A 100 -0.74 -16.83 2.69
N THR A 101 -0.81 -17.86 3.52
CA THR A 101 0.19 -18.15 4.54
C THR A 101 0.89 -19.44 4.19
N GLY A 102 2.21 -19.39 4.01
CA GLY A 102 3.08 -20.55 3.85
C GLY A 102 3.84 -20.82 5.14
N ARG A 103 3.74 -22.06 5.68
CA ARG A 103 4.46 -22.47 6.87
C ARG A 103 5.87 -22.89 6.50
N ILE A 104 6.88 -22.22 7.07
CA ILE A 104 8.29 -22.63 6.95
C ILE A 104 8.71 -23.43 8.20
N HIS A 105 8.30 -22.93 9.37
CA HIS A 105 8.62 -23.50 10.68
C HIS A 105 7.44 -23.30 11.62
N ASP A 106 7.41 -23.99 12.76
CA ASP A 106 6.33 -23.89 13.74
C ASP A 106 6.06 -22.45 14.22
N GLN A 107 7.11 -21.66 14.30
CA GLN A 107 7.05 -20.27 14.73
C GLN A 107 7.19 -19.26 13.58
N VAL A 108 7.57 -19.69 12.36
CA VAL A 108 7.88 -18.80 11.24
C VAL A 108 7.07 -19.16 10.02
N ASN A 109 6.27 -18.21 9.55
CA ASN A 109 5.47 -18.31 8.34
C ASN A 109 5.85 -17.21 7.34
N VAL A 110 5.70 -17.50 6.06
CA VAL A 110 5.68 -16.46 5.01
C VAL A 110 4.24 -16.07 4.77
N LEU A 111 4.01 -14.77 4.71
CA LEU A 111 2.70 -14.18 4.51
C LEU A 111 2.72 -13.39 3.21
N PHE A 112 1.83 -13.72 2.29
CA PHE A 112 1.59 -12.96 1.07
C PHE A 112 0.16 -12.43 1.09
N THR A 113 0.00 -11.11 1.05
CA THR A 113 -1.30 -10.46 1.27
C THR A 113 -1.65 -9.49 0.13
N PRO A 114 -1.90 -9.99 -1.12
CA PRO A 114 -2.29 -9.14 -2.22
C PRO A 114 -3.58 -8.38 -1.88
N LYS A 115 -3.59 -7.07 -2.13
CA LYS A 115 -4.71 -6.20 -1.77
C LYS A 115 -4.94 -5.07 -2.77
N VAL A 116 -6.17 -4.59 -2.77
CA VAL A 116 -6.54 -3.31 -3.39
C VAL A 116 -6.89 -2.34 -2.27
N GLY A 117 -6.22 -1.20 -2.28
CA GLY A 117 -6.42 -0.14 -1.30
C GLY A 117 -6.90 1.15 -1.95
N PHE A 118 -7.80 1.83 -1.27
CA PHE A 118 -8.35 3.13 -1.66
C PHE A 118 -7.80 4.16 -0.69
N TYR A 119 -6.95 5.04 -1.21
CA TYR A 119 -6.19 6.03 -0.46
C TYR A 119 -6.64 7.44 -0.81
N GLU A 120 -6.75 8.26 0.20
CA GLU A 120 -6.91 9.69 0.08
C GLU A 120 -5.70 10.34 0.76
N TYR A 121 -5.01 11.23 0.05
CA TYR A 121 -3.93 12.03 0.63
C TYR A 121 -4.35 13.48 0.65
N ARG A 122 -4.46 14.03 1.86
CA ARG A 122 -4.78 15.43 2.09
C ARG A 122 -3.52 16.19 2.46
N THR A 123 -3.28 17.28 1.75
CA THR A 123 -2.17 18.19 2.02
C THR A 123 -2.73 19.61 2.11
N GLU A 124 -2.38 20.35 3.15
CA GLU A 124 -2.77 21.74 3.33
C GLU A 124 -1.63 22.64 2.89
N LEU A 125 -1.88 23.44 1.86
CA LEU A 125 -0.97 24.48 1.38
C LEU A 125 -1.32 25.80 2.07
N GLN A 126 -0.41 26.30 2.91
CA GLN A 126 -0.53 27.61 3.54
C GLN A 126 0.17 28.66 2.69
N LEU A 127 -0.58 29.65 2.23
CA LEU A 127 -0.08 30.77 1.45
C LEU A 127 -0.14 32.05 2.30
N PHE A 128 0.91 32.88 2.24
CA PHE A 128 0.87 34.21 2.83
C PHE A 128 -0.22 35.05 2.14
N SER A 129 -1.00 35.77 2.91
CA SER A 129 -2.03 36.69 2.42
C SER A 129 -1.58 38.11 2.69
N ASP A 130 -1.43 38.91 1.63
CA ASP A 130 -1.10 40.33 1.75
C ASP A 130 -2.27 41.18 2.31
N ASN A 131 -3.47 40.58 2.39
CA ASN A 131 -4.66 41.25 2.89
C ASN A 131 -4.89 40.94 4.36
N ALA A 132 -4.95 41.99 5.18
CA ALA A 132 -5.41 41.94 6.57
C ALA A 132 -6.87 41.42 6.74
N SER A 133 -7.51 40.99 5.67
CA SER A 133 -8.87 40.51 5.55
C SER A 133 -8.96 38.97 5.49
N SER A 134 -7.94 38.23 5.94
CA SER A 134 -8.08 36.76 6.11
C SER A 134 -9.25 36.48 7.05
N PRO A 135 -10.20 35.58 6.72
CA PRO A 135 -11.36 35.27 7.56
C PRO A 135 -11.02 34.88 9.00
N GLU A 136 -9.78 34.46 9.23
CA GLU A 136 -9.27 34.02 10.53
C GLU A 136 -8.30 35.00 11.20
N GLY A 137 -7.99 36.15 10.62
CA GLY A 137 -7.02 37.13 11.17
C GLY A 137 -5.58 36.63 11.32
N THR A 138 -5.23 35.50 10.68
CA THR A 138 -3.96 34.80 10.87
C THR A 138 -2.86 35.24 9.90
N GLY A 139 -3.16 36.10 8.91
CA GLY A 139 -2.19 36.55 7.90
C GLY A 139 -1.80 35.50 6.85
N PHE A 140 -2.49 34.35 6.78
CA PHE A 140 -2.33 33.33 5.77
C PHE A 140 -3.66 32.66 5.39
N THR A 141 -3.70 32.12 4.18
CA THR A 141 -4.85 31.34 3.66
C THR A 141 -4.44 29.88 3.49
N THR A 142 -5.28 28.96 3.94
CA THR A 142 -5.06 27.52 3.77
C THR A 142 -5.86 27.00 2.58
N VAL A 143 -5.17 26.36 1.64
CA VAL A 143 -5.77 25.71 0.48
C VAL A 143 -5.62 24.20 0.65
N PRO A 144 -6.72 23.44 0.82
CA PRO A 144 -6.66 21.99 0.88
C PRO A 144 -6.40 21.41 -0.50
N LEU A 145 -5.40 20.56 -0.61
CA LEU A 145 -5.06 19.76 -1.79
C LEU A 145 -5.41 18.31 -1.49
N LEU A 146 -6.30 17.74 -2.31
CA LEU A 146 -6.76 16.37 -2.17
C LEU A 146 -6.25 15.55 -3.34
N THR A 147 -5.68 14.38 -3.07
CA THR A 147 -5.22 13.42 -4.07
C THR A 147 -5.78 12.04 -3.75
N GLU A 148 -6.58 11.50 -4.66
CA GLU A 148 -7.16 10.17 -4.51
C GLU A 148 -6.39 9.15 -5.33
N GLU A 149 -6.08 8.00 -4.72
CA GLU A 149 -5.34 6.92 -5.37
C GLU A 149 -5.94 5.56 -5.07
N THR A 150 -6.05 4.74 -6.12
CA THR A 150 -6.30 3.31 -5.97
C THR A 150 -5.00 2.56 -6.23
N LEU A 151 -4.53 1.82 -5.22
CA LEU A 151 -3.28 1.06 -5.28
C LEU A 151 -3.56 -0.44 -5.27
N VAL A 152 -2.87 -1.16 -6.13
CA VAL A 152 -2.72 -2.61 -6.03
C VAL A 152 -1.40 -2.89 -5.35
N GLU A 153 -1.44 -3.66 -4.28
CA GLU A 153 -0.31 -3.89 -3.41
C GLU A 153 -0.03 -5.38 -3.25
N PHE A 154 1.27 -5.71 -3.17
CA PHE A 154 1.78 -7.08 -3.06
C PHE A 154 2.74 -7.21 -1.88
N PRO A 155 2.23 -7.19 -0.63
CA PRO A 155 3.08 -7.38 0.54
C PRO A 155 3.57 -8.82 0.65
N LEU A 156 4.87 -8.98 0.87
CA LEU A 156 5.53 -10.23 1.20
C LEU A 156 6.22 -10.08 2.55
N LEU A 157 5.73 -10.78 3.55
CA LEU A 157 6.10 -10.60 4.94
C LEU A 157 6.53 -11.92 5.57
N LEU A 158 7.42 -11.82 6.56
CA LEU A 158 7.71 -12.89 7.49
C LEU A 158 6.86 -12.68 8.75
N LYS A 159 6.14 -13.70 9.17
CA LYS A 159 5.34 -13.73 10.39
C LYS A 159 6.03 -14.63 11.41
N TYR A 160 6.45 -14.03 12.52
CA TYR A 160 6.99 -14.75 13.67
C TYR A 160 5.92 -14.89 14.74
N LYS A 161 5.59 -16.12 15.10
CA LYS A 161 4.53 -16.47 16.06
C LYS A 161 5.13 -16.87 17.40
N SER A 162 4.54 -16.40 18.51
CA SER A 162 4.86 -16.89 19.84
C SER A 162 4.35 -18.33 20.05
N GLU A 163 4.66 -18.92 21.18
CA GLU A 163 3.99 -20.13 21.64
C GLU A 163 2.49 -19.85 21.88
N ARG A 164 1.68 -20.89 21.70
CA ARG A 164 0.24 -20.79 21.90
C ARG A 164 -0.09 -20.79 23.38
N PHE A 165 -0.80 -19.77 23.81
CA PHE A 165 -1.40 -19.73 25.14
C PHE A 165 -2.91 -19.85 25.02
N ASN A 166 -3.47 -21.00 25.44
CA ASN A 166 -4.86 -21.34 25.21
C ASN A 166 -5.25 -21.25 23.73
N ASN A 167 -6.21 -20.37 23.39
CA ASN A 167 -6.69 -20.14 22.03
C ASN A 167 -6.14 -18.84 21.41
N THR A 168 -5.01 -18.36 21.90
CA THR A 168 -4.42 -17.10 21.44
C THR A 168 -2.93 -17.27 21.19
N ARG A 169 -2.43 -16.66 20.13
CA ARG A 169 -1.00 -16.48 19.84
C ARG A 169 -0.74 -15.01 19.51
N MET A 170 0.30 -14.47 20.05
CA MET A 170 0.85 -13.18 19.60
C MET A 170 1.80 -13.39 18.42
N PHE A 171 1.85 -12.45 17.49
CA PHE A 171 2.79 -12.51 16.39
C PHE A 171 3.32 -11.14 16.01
N PHE A 172 4.49 -11.16 15.37
CA PHE A 172 5.08 -10.01 14.69
C PHE A 172 5.19 -10.31 13.20
N VAL A 173 5.04 -9.27 12.38
CA VAL A 173 5.24 -9.35 10.93
C VAL A 173 6.22 -8.28 10.49
N GLY A 174 6.99 -8.59 9.45
CA GLY A 174 7.89 -7.63 8.83
C GLY A 174 8.27 -8.05 7.42
N GLY A 175 8.41 -7.11 6.51
CA GLY A 175 8.80 -7.39 5.14
C GLY A 175 8.63 -6.22 4.19
N LEU A 176 8.43 -6.54 2.92
CA LEU A 176 8.38 -5.58 1.83
C LEU A 176 6.99 -5.57 1.18
N ASN A 177 6.57 -4.41 0.70
CA ASN A 177 5.32 -4.23 -0.02
C ASN A 177 5.57 -3.48 -1.32
N GLY A 178 5.36 -4.16 -2.46
CA GLY A 178 5.34 -3.53 -3.78
C GLY A 178 3.98 -2.91 -4.05
N GLN A 179 3.94 -1.64 -4.44
CA GLN A 179 2.72 -0.88 -4.69
C GLN A 179 2.68 -0.38 -6.12
N ILE A 180 1.54 -0.53 -6.78
CA ILE A 180 1.31 -0.07 -8.14
C ILE A 180 -0.02 0.68 -8.19
N ARG A 181 0.01 1.91 -8.72
CA ARG A 181 -1.20 2.68 -8.96
C ARG A 181 -1.97 2.12 -10.16
N THR A 182 -3.29 2.06 -10.04
CA THR A 182 -4.17 1.54 -11.10
C THR A 182 -4.49 2.60 -12.15
N LYS A 183 -4.63 3.88 -11.75
CA LYS A 183 -4.99 4.99 -12.64
C LYS A 183 -3.77 5.89 -12.89
N ASN A 184 -3.50 6.25 -14.15
CA ASN A 184 -2.48 7.25 -14.48
C ASN A 184 -3.02 8.67 -14.16
N GLN A 185 -2.36 9.37 -13.24
CA GLN A 185 -2.68 10.77 -12.92
C GLN A 185 -2.24 11.74 -14.03
N GLU A 186 -1.26 11.36 -14.84
CA GLU A 186 -0.73 12.18 -15.92
C GLU A 186 -1.78 12.53 -16.98
N GLU A 187 -2.78 11.69 -17.18
CA GLU A 187 -3.85 11.90 -18.19
C GLU A 187 -5.01 12.76 -17.66
N ALA A 188 -5.14 12.89 -16.34
CA ALA A 188 -6.30 13.55 -15.74
C ALA A 188 -6.14 15.07 -15.57
N ASN A 189 -4.90 15.61 -15.49
CA ASN A 189 -4.57 17.04 -15.24
C ASN A 189 -5.32 17.68 -14.05
N GLU A 190 -5.93 16.89 -13.19
CA GLU A 190 -6.84 17.35 -12.13
C GLU A 190 -6.16 17.38 -10.74
N ASP A 191 -5.09 16.62 -10.56
CA ASP A 191 -4.44 16.51 -9.27
C ASP A 191 -3.33 17.56 -9.08
N PRO A 192 -3.35 18.31 -7.98
CA PRO A 192 -2.37 19.37 -7.71
C PRO A 192 -0.96 18.82 -7.41
N VAL A 193 -0.84 17.58 -6.98
CA VAL A 193 0.44 16.88 -6.74
C VAL A 193 0.42 15.54 -7.44
N VAL A 194 1.24 15.40 -8.48
CA VAL A 194 1.37 14.14 -9.22
C VAL A 194 2.46 13.29 -8.59
N LEU A 195 2.08 12.09 -8.18
CA LEU A 195 2.98 11.11 -7.58
C LEU A 195 3.34 10.01 -8.60
N LYS A 196 4.53 9.44 -8.48
CA LYS A 196 4.93 8.28 -9.29
C LYS A 196 3.99 7.09 -9.02
N GLY A 197 3.66 6.35 -10.09
CA GLY A 197 2.70 5.25 -10.05
C GLY A 197 3.22 3.96 -9.38
N ARG A 198 4.49 3.87 -8.97
CA ARG A 198 5.09 2.69 -8.34
C ARG A 198 5.87 3.08 -7.10
N ASP A 199 5.74 2.26 -6.06
CA ASP A 199 6.47 2.42 -4.81
C ASP A 199 6.90 1.06 -4.27
N LEU A 200 7.93 1.07 -3.44
CA LEU A 200 8.36 -0.04 -2.61
C LEU A 200 8.34 0.45 -1.17
N ALA A 201 7.62 -0.24 -0.30
CA ALA A 201 7.52 0.10 1.11
C ALA A 201 8.06 -1.03 2.01
N VAL A 202 8.55 -0.65 3.17
CA VAL A 202 8.79 -1.58 4.28
C VAL A 202 7.55 -1.58 5.15
N GLU A 203 7.11 -2.78 5.53
CA GLU A 203 6.01 -2.98 6.47
C GLU A 203 6.48 -3.72 7.71
N MET A 204 5.99 -3.29 8.87
CA MET A 204 6.16 -3.99 10.13
C MET A 204 4.89 -3.88 10.96
N GLY A 205 4.60 -4.94 11.72
CA GLY A 205 3.37 -4.96 12.50
C GLY A 205 3.38 -6.03 13.58
N MET A 206 2.29 -6.01 14.34
CA MET A 206 2.03 -7.00 15.36
C MET A 206 0.54 -7.28 15.45
N GLY A 207 0.20 -8.46 15.94
CA GLY A 207 -1.18 -8.87 16.10
C GLY A 207 -1.34 -10.09 16.96
N PHE A 208 -2.58 -10.57 17.00
CA PHE A 208 -2.95 -11.76 17.75
C PHE A 208 -3.71 -12.72 16.85
N ASP A 209 -3.36 -14.00 16.87
CA ASP A 209 -4.15 -15.06 16.27
C ASP A 209 -5.13 -15.58 17.33
N LEU A 210 -6.42 -15.42 17.10
CA LEU A 210 -7.50 -15.92 17.93
C LEU A 210 -8.14 -17.11 17.24
N TYR A 211 -8.11 -18.27 17.88
CA TYR A 211 -8.60 -19.53 17.32
C TYR A 211 -10.02 -19.81 17.78
N PHE A 212 -10.97 -19.70 16.84
CA PHE A 212 -12.36 -20.09 17.03
C PHE A 212 -12.58 -21.51 16.49
N GLN A 213 -13.75 -22.05 16.73
CA GLN A 213 -14.09 -23.42 16.33
C GLN A 213 -14.07 -23.63 14.81
N TYR A 214 -14.43 -22.61 14.01
CA TYR A 214 -14.60 -22.72 12.57
C TYR A 214 -13.65 -21.85 11.76
N PHE A 215 -12.97 -20.89 12.37
CA PHE A 215 -12.08 -19.95 11.69
C PHE A 215 -11.04 -19.40 12.66
N LYS A 216 -9.98 -18.88 12.09
CA LYS A 216 -8.98 -18.11 12.80
C LYS A 216 -9.17 -16.63 12.49
N PHE A 217 -9.32 -15.82 13.52
CA PHE A 217 -9.40 -14.37 13.42
C PHE A 217 -8.11 -13.75 13.89
N SER A 218 -7.51 -12.89 13.07
CA SER A 218 -6.21 -12.31 13.40
C SER A 218 -6.24 -10.79 13.22
N PRO A 219 -6.64 -10.03 14.26
CA PRO A 219 -6.47 -8.59 14.28
C PRO A 219 -4.99 -8.23 14.30
N GLU A 220 -4.59 -7.31 13.41
CA GLU A 220 -3.19 -6.92 13.22
C GLU A 220 -3.09 -5.41 12.97
N ILE A 221 -2.15 -4.75 13.64
CA ILE A 221 -1.76 -3.36 13.35
C ILE A 221 -0.44 -3.39 12.60
N ARG A 222 -0.40 -2.70 11.45
CA ARG A 222 0.77 -2.65 10.58
C ARG A 222 1.13 -1.22 10.23
N PHE A 223 2.42 -0.91 10.29
CA PHE A 223 3.02 0.35 9.85
C PHE A 223 3.67 0.13 8.50
N SER A 224 3.42 1.02 7.55
CA SER A 224 4.04 1.02 6.23
C SER A 224 4.78 2.33 5.99
N HIS A 225 5.99 2.23 5.43
CA HIS A 225 6.82 3.37 5.07
C HIS A 225 7.41 3.18 3.67
N GLY A 226 7.05 4.07 2.73
CA GLY A 226 7.57 4.09 1.37
C GLY A 226 9.08 4.43 1.35
N LEU A 227 9.82 3.72 0.52
CA LEU A 227 11.26 3.90 0.35
C LEU A 227 11.59 4.79 -0.84
N MET A 228 10.74 4.80 -1.87
CA MET A 228 11.00 5.53 -3.10
C MET A 228 10.55 6.99 -2.99
N ASN A 229 11.30 7.88 -3.67
CA ASN A 229 10.84 9.24 -3.88
C ASN A 229 9.76 9.27 -4.97
N LEU A 230 8.56 9.66 -4.57
CA LEU A 230 7.37 9.68 -5.43
C LEU A 230 7.15 11.03 -6.11
N TYR A 231 7.90 12.07 -5.74
CA TYR A 231 7.74 13.41 -6.30
C TYR A 231 8.04 13.44 -7.79
N GLN A 232 7.13 14.03 -8.58
CA GLN A 232 7.23 14.19 -10.02
C GLN A 232 7.08 15.68 -10.39
N PRO A 233 8.17 16.45 -10.46
CA PRO A 233 8.12 17.91 -10.58
C PRO A 233 7.48 18.39 -11.87
N GLY A 234 7.61 17.65 -12.99
CA GLY A 234 7.13 18.08 -14.30
C GLY A 234 5.60 18.14 -14.48
N HIS A 235 4.83 17.62 -13.55
CA HIS A 235 3.38 17.51 -13.64
C HIS A 235 2.65 18.06 -12.40
N SER A 236 3.39 18.65 -11.46
CA SER A 236 2.81 19.23 -10.23
C SER A 236 2.51 20.71 -10.41
N ASP A 237 1.63 21.25 -9.54
CA ASP A 237 1.24 22.68 -9.54
C ASP A 237 2.51 23.59 -9.48
N ASN A 238 2.56 24.60 -10.33
CA ASN A 238 3.67 25.55 -10.42
C ASN A 238 3.96 26.25 -9.08
N ARG A 239 2.96 26.41 -8.21
CA ARG A 239 3.12 27.02 -6.88
C ARG A 239 3.95 26.18 -5.91
N ILE A 240 4.06 24.88 -6.16
CA ILE A 240 4.78 23.92 -5.31
C ILE A 240 6.11 23.52 -5.97
N LEU A 241 6.29 23.89 -7.24
CA LEU A 241 7.46 23.55 -8.06
C LEU A 241 8.73 24.13 -7.40
N GLY A 242 9.67 23.26 -7.05
CA GLY A 242 10.90 23.69 -6.37
C GLY A 242 10.86 23.73 -4.85
N ALA A 243 9.66 23.72 -4.23
CA ALA A 243 9.52 23.68 -2.77
C ALA A 243 9.79 22.29 -2.18
N ILE A 244 9.56 21.23 -2.94
CA ILE A 244 9.60 19.85 -2.48
C ILE A 244 10.78 19.11 -3.10
N GLN A 245 11.55 18.40 -2.26
CA GLN A 245 12.65 17.54 -2.66
C GLN A 245 12.25 16.07 -2.75
N ASP A 246 11.50 15.57 -1.74
CA ASP A 246 11.15 14.15 -1.58
C ASP A 246 9.75 13.99 -1.00
N ILE A 247 8.98 13.07 -1.57
CA ILE A 247 7.66 12.69 -1.07
C ILE A 247 7.64 11.17 -0.90
N ARG A 248 7.24 10.70 0.29
CA ARG A 248 7.08 9.28 0.60
C ARG A 248 5.74 9.02 1.25
N ARG A 249 5.14 7.86 0.96
CA ARG A 249 3.93 7.40 1.64
C ARG A 249 4.25 6.86 3.02
N LYS A 250 3.37 7.10 3.96
CA LYS A 250 3.33 6.43 5.27
C LYS A 250 1.90 6.09 5.62
N SER A 251 1.68 4.94 6.23
CA SER A 251 0.36 4.56 6.71
C SER A 251 0.42 3.70 7.96
N ILE A 252 -0.66 3.77 8.73
CA ILE A 252 -0.96 2.88 9.84
C ILE A 252 -2.23 2.16 9.46
N THR A 253 -2.22 0.83 9.46
CA THR A 253 -3.32 0.00 8.97
C THR A 253 -3.72 -1.02 10.03
N LEU A 254 -5.01 -1.08 10.29
CA LEU A 254 -5.64 -2.14 11.09
C LEU A 254 -6.21 -3.20 10.14
N TYR A 255 -5.71 -4.40 10.22
CA TYR A 255 -6.18 -5.55 9.45
C TYR A 255 -7.06 -6.43 10.31
N LEU A 256 -8.14 -6.90 9.73
CA LEU A 256 -9.03 -7.93 10.28
C LEU A 256 -8.93 -9.15 9.37
N ASN A 257 -8.03 -10.07 9.72
CA ASN A 257 -7.73 -11.26 8.90
C ASN A 257 -8.63 -12.42 9.33
N PHE A 258 -9.21 -13.12 8.34
CA PHE A 258 -10.06 -14.31 8.51
C PHE A 258 -9.45 -15.47 7.72
N GLN A 259 -9.19 -16.56 8.41
CA GLN A 259 -8.52 -17.73 7.84
C GLN A 259 -9.13 -19.05 8.32
#